data_78847282b7ae91c9da62f6848fdb6bb6
#
_entry.id   78847282b7ae91c9da62f6848fdb6bb6
#
_cell.length_a   1.000
_cell.length_b   1.000
_cell.length_c   1.000
_cell.angle_alpha   90.00
_cell.angle_beta   90.00
_cell.angle_gamma   90.00
#
_symmetry.space_group_name_H-M   'P 1'
#
loop_
_entity.id
_entity.type
_entity.pdbx_description
1 polymer ?
#
loop_
_entity_poly.entity_id
_entity_poly.type
_entity_poly.pdbx_seq_one_letter_code
_entity_poly.pdbx_strand_id
1 'polypeptide(L)'
;MSYIEIPKVSIYLPIYHGTENEVLKKGVGHLKNTSLPIGGDSVHTVLTGHTGFIKSKLFTRINELEIGDIINIYTLEKRLTYKVYDIKIVLPEETKDLQIEENEDLLTLVTCTPYGVNTHRLLVKSKRIENIEKNNLEENTEKERKKINKNYIIIILVSV
;
A
#
# COMPACT_ATOMS: atom_id res chain seq x y z
N MET A 1 5.23 -13.98 2.73
CA MET A 1 4.86 -13.62 1.35
C MET A 1 3.97 -12.40 1.44
N SER A 2 4.20 -11.40 0.60
CA SER A 2 3.43 -10.15 0.63
C SER A 2 2.62 -10.02 -0.66
N TYR A 3 1.49 -9.31 -0.58
CA TYR A 3 0.61 -9.04 -1.73
C TYR A 3 0.24 -7.56 -1.77
N ILE A 4 0.05 -7.04 -2.98
CA ILE A 4 -0.52 -5.73 -3.22
C ILE A 4 -1.95 -5.86 -3.73
N GLU A 5 -2.84 -5.04 -3.21
CA GLU A 5 -4.21 -4.88 -3.67
C GLU A 5 -4.47 -3.41 -4.01
N ILE A 6 -5.03 -3.16 -5.19
CA ILE A 6 -5.45 -1.83 -5.63
C ILE A 6 -6.89 -1.94 -6.12
N PRO A 7 -7.88 -1.68 -5.27
CA PRO A 7 -9.31 -1.95 -5.56
C PRO A 7 -9.82 -1.26 -6.81
N LYS A 8 -9.49 0.03 -7.01
CA LYS A 8 -9.97 0.84 -8.15
C LYS A 8 -9.67 0.21 -9.50
N VAL A 9 -8.53 -0.45 -9.64
CA VAL A 9 -8.09 -1.06 -10.90
C VAL A 9 -8.09 -2.58 -10.86
N SER A 10 -8.68 -3.17 -9.80
CA SER A 10 -8.81 -4.63 -9.61
C SER A 10 -7.48 -5.37 -9.71
N ILE A 11 -6.43 -4.81 -9.13
CA ILE A 11 -5.12 -5.44 -9.01
C ILE A 11 -5.04 -6.20 -7.69
N TYR A 12 -4.64 -7.47 -7.75
CA TYR A 12 -4.25 -8.30 -6.61
C TYR A 12 -3.09 -9.19 -7.03
N LEU A 13 -1.88 -8.86 -6.59
CA LEU A 13 -0.64 -9.48 -7.10
C LEU A 13 0.34 -9.80 -5.97
N PRO A 14 1.10 -10.90 -6.08
CA PRO A 14 2.20 -11.18 -5.17
C PRO A 14 3.34 -10.18 -5.36
N ILE A 15 4.01 -9.85 -4.25
CA ILE A 15 5.22 -9.02 -4.22
C ILE A 15 6.42 -9.95 -4.03
N TYR A 16 7.36 -9.85 -4.95
CA TYR A 16 8.63 -10.56 -4.91
C TYR A 16 9.78 -9.59 -4.64
N HIS A 17 10.88 -10.09 -4.14
CA HIS A 17 12.11 -9.29 -4.00
C HIS A 17 12.87 -9.25 -5.32
N GLY A 18 13.33 -8.06 -5.73
CA GLY A 18 14.05 -7.82 -6.97
C GLY A 18 13.17 -7.40 -8.13
N THR A 19 13.83 -7.00 -9.22
CA THR A 19 13.19 -6.43 -10.41
C THR A 19 13.67 -7.08 -11.70
N GLU A 20 14.24 -8.27 -11.58
CA GLU A 20 14.67 -9.08 -12.70
C GLU A 20 13.46 -9.50 -13.55
N ASN A 21 13.67 -9.72 -14.85
CA ASN A 21 12.60 -10.04 -15.79
C ASN A 21 11.75 -11.24 -15.33
N GLU A 22 12.38 -12.28 -14.75
CA GLU A 22 11.67 -13.47 -14.26
C GLU A 22 10.76 -13.17 -13.06
N VAL A 23 11.09 -12.17 -12.25
CA VAL A 23 10.27 -11.67 -11.15
C VAL A 23 9.08 -10.90 -11.72
N LEU A 24 9.33 -9.93 -12.58
CA LEU A 24 8.31 -9.04 -13.12
C LEU A 24 7.32 -9.73 -14.07
N LYS A 25 7.65 -10.92 -14.58
CA LYS A 25 6.68 -11.76 -15.31
C LYS A 25 5.64 -12.41 -14.41
N LYS A 26 5.94 -12.59 -13.11
CA LYS A 26 5.11 -13.33 -12.15
C LYS A 26 4.27 -12.42 -11.25
N GLY A 27 4.70 -11.18 -11.04
CA GLY A 27 4.05 -10.26 -10.14
C GLY A 27 4.74 -8.92 -10.04
N VAL A 28 4.65 -8.32 -8.88
CA VAL A 28 5.24 -7.03 -8.56
C VAL A 28 6.63 -7.26 -7.94
N GLY A 29 7.62 -6.50 -8.39
CA GLY A 29 8.98 -6.54 -7.87
C GLY A 29 9.23 -5.45 -6.85
N HIS A 30 9.83 -5.80 -5.72
CA HIS A 30 10.36 -4.84 -4.76
C HIS A 30 11.73 -4.35 -5.24
N LEU A 31 11.87 -3.05 -5.42
CA LEU A 31 13.13 -2.44 -5.87
C LEU A 31 14.20 -2.59 -4.80
N LYS A 32 15.33 -3.21 -5.16
CA LYS A 32 16.48 -3.36 -4.28
C LYS A 32 16.98 -2.00 -3.77
N ASN A 33 17.51 -1.97 -2.56
CA ASN A 33 17.98 -0.78 -1.86
C ASN A 33 16.87 0.23 -1.46
N THR A 34 15.60 -0.18 -1.49
CA THR A 34 14.50 0.55 -0.88
C THR A 34 13.97 -0.20 0.34
N SER A 35 13.12 0.44 1.15
CA SER A 35 12.58 -0.19 2.36
C SER A 35 11.69 -1.39 2.02
N LEU A 36 11.73 -2.45 2.83
CA LEU A 36 10.85 -3.60 2.68
C LEU A 36 9.38 -3.21 2.88
N PRO A 37 8.42 -3.92 2.24
CA PRO A 37 6.99 -3.60 2.34
C PRO A 37 6.37 -4.07 3.67
N ILE A 38 6.93 -3.63 4.78
CA ILE A 38 6.50 -3.96 6.16
C ILE A 38 5.97 -2.76 6.93
N GLY A 39 6.04 -1.57 6.34
CA GLY A 39 5.68 -0.30 6.96
C GLY A 39 6.61 0.09 8.11
N GLY A 40 6.46 1.29 8.61
CA GLY A 40 7.23 1.82 9.73
C GLY A 40 7.52 3.31 9.60
N ASP A 41 8.27 3.83 10.55
CA ASP A 41 8.73 5.20 10.53
C ASP A 41 9.97 5.35 9.64
N SER A 42 10.02 6.45 8.89
CA SER A 42 11.14 6.75 7.99
C SER A 42 11.43 5.62 6.99
N VAL A 43 10.38 5.08 6.37
CA VAL A 43 10.46 4.04 5.34
C VAL A 43 9.90 4.52 4.02
N HIS A 44 10.51 4.10 2.91
CA HIS A 44 9.99 4.29 1.57
C HIS A 44 10.13 3.00 0.77
N THR A 45 9.04 2.29 0.63
CA THR A 45 8.96 1.08 -0.20
C THR A 45 8.71 1.44 -1.64
N VAL A 46 9.48 0.88 -2.56
CA VAL A 46 9.27 1.06 -4.01
C VAL A 46 8.94 -0.28 -4.64
N LEU A 47 7.80 -0.33 -5.29
CA LEU A 47 7.31 -1.50 -6.01
C LEU A 47 7.21 -1.21 -7.50
N THR A 48 7.70 -2.12 -8.33
CA THR A 48 7.63 -1.98 -9.79
C THR A 48 6.92 -3.14 -10.44
N GLY A 49 6.28 -2.87 -11.57
CA GLY A 49 5.60 -3.87 -12.37
C GLY A 49 5.58 -3.49 -13.85
N HIS A 50 5.54 -4.48 -14.71
CA HIS A 50 5.44 -4.26 -16.15
C HIS A 50 4.11 -3.62 -16.56
N THR A 51 4.18 -2.73 -17.53
CA THR A 51 3.03 -2.23 -18.31
C THR A 51 2.98 -2.98 -19.65
N GLY A 52 1.80 -3.46 -20.04
CA GLY A 52 1.59 -4.00 -21.38
C GLY A 52 2.11 -5.42 -21.62
N PHE A 53 2.28 -6.21 -20.59
CA PHE A 53 2.62 -7.61 -20.78
C PHE A 53 1.39 -8.39 -21.27
N ILE A 54 1.49 -9.00 -22.47
CA ILE A 54 0.36 -9.63 -23.18
C ILE A 54 -0.33 -10.73 -22.34
N LYS A 55 0.42 -11.42 -21.48
CA LYS A 55 -0.07 -12.56 -20.69
C LYS A 55 -0.56 -12.18 -19.28
N SER A 56 -0.27 -10.98 -18.78
CA SER A 56 -0.70 -10.55 -17.46
C SER A 56 -0.86 -9.04 -17.37
N LYS A 57 -1.98 -8.59 -16.80
CA LYS A 57 -2.32 -7.17 -16.69
C LYS A 57 -1.57 -6.43 -15.56
N LEU A 58 -0.47 -6.96 -15.05
CA LEU A 58 0.30 -6.49 -13.91
C LEU A 58 0.00 -5.01 -13.49
N PHE A 59 0.89 -4.08 -13.83
CA PHE A 59 0.68 -2.64 -13.56
C PHE A 59 0.11 -1.86 -14.75
N THR A 60 -0.49 -2.54 -15.74
CA THR A 60 -1.00 -1.88 -16.96
C THR A 60 -2.01 -0.76 -16.65
N ARG A 61 -2.80 -0.91 -15.59
CA ARG A 61 -3.86 0.04 -15.24
C ARG A 61 -3.51 1.01 -14.12
N ILE A 62 -2.29 1.06 -13.61
CA ILE A 62 -1.97 2.02 -12.53
C ILE A 62 -1.95 3.47 -13.02
N ASN A 63 -1.93 3.72 -14.34
CA ASN A 63 -2.14 5.04 -14.93
C ASN A 63 -3.57 5.58 -14.77
N GLU A 64 -4.54 4.74 -14.36
CA GLU A 64 -5.91 5.13 -14.05
C GLU A 64 -6.08 5.60 -12.60
N LEU A 65 -5.02 5.50 -11.78
CA LEU A 65 -5.06 5.95 -10.40
C LEU A 65 -5.05 7.47 -10.31
N GLU A 66 -5.73 7.97 -9.29
CA GLU A 66 -5.87 9.38 -8.99
C GLU A 66 -5.47 9.65 -7.54
N ILE A 67 -5.22 10.94 -7.23
CA ILE A 67 -4.99 11.37 -5.85
C ILE A 67 -6.20 11.00 -4.99
N GLY A 68 -5.97 10.35 -3.86
CA GLY A 68 -6.99 9.87 -2.95
C GLY A 68 -7.30 8.38 -3.06
N ASP A 69 -6.86 7.69 -4.13
CA ASP A 69 -7.05 6.26 -4.28
C ASP A 69 -6.27 5.45 -3.24
N ILE A 70 -6.76 4.26 -2.95
CA ILE A 70 -6.25 3.40 -1.89
C ILE A 70 -5.43 2.25 -2.47
N ILE A 71 -4.30 1.98 -1.81
CA ILE A 71 -3.42 0.85 -2.08
C ILE A 71 -3.23 0.09 -0.76
N ASN A 72 -3.46 -1.21 -0.76
CA ASN A 72 -3.24 -2.08 0.38
C ASN A 72 -2.03 -2.99 0.14
N ILE A 73 -1.19 -3.13 1.15
CA ILE A 73 -0.13 -4.14 1.22
C ILE A 73 -0.47 -5.12 2.34
N TYR A 74 -0.53 -6.41 2.01
CA TYR A 74 -0.71 -7.48 2.98
C TYR A 74 0.64 -8.13 3.24
N THR A 75 1.12 -8.06 4.47
CA THR A 75 2.42 -8.61 4.89
C THR A 75 2.39 -9.00 6.36
N LEU A 76 3.03 -10.12 6.74
CA LEU A 76 3.17 -10.56 8.13
C LEU A 76 1.86 -10.45 8.95
N GLU A 77 0.75 -10.92 8.38
CA GLU A 77 -0.60 -10.87 8.99
C GLU A 77 -1.14 -9.43 9.22
N LYS A 78 -0.49 -8.43 8.62
CA LYS A 78 -0.91 -7.03 8.69
C LYS A 78 -1.41 -6.54 7.34
N ARG A 79 -2.42 -5.67 7.37
CA ARG A 79 -2.81 -4.84 6.24
C ARG A 79 -2.24 -3.43 6.44
N LEU A 80 -1.43 -2.99 5.51
CA LEU A 80 -0.89 -1.65 5.46
C LEU A 80 -1.66 -0.88 4.39
N THR A 81 -2.37 0.16 4.76
CA THR A 81 -3.19 0.95 3.85
C THR A 81 -2.50 2.27 3.54
N TYR A 82 -2.35 2.55 2.25
CA TYR A 82 -1.74 3.78 1.72
C TYR A 82 -2.74 4.54 0.88
N LYS A 83 -2.61 5.86 0.86
CA LYS A 83 -3.44 6.77 0.05
C LYS A 83 -2.55 7.54 -0.92
N VAL A 84 -2.93 7.53 -2.19
CA VAL A 84 -2.20 8.28 -3.23
C VAL A 84 -2.28 9.78 -2.94
N TYR A 85 -1.13 10.45 -2.95
CA TYR A 85 -1.03 11.90 -2.72
C TYR A 85 -0.35 12.65 -3.86
N ASP A 86 0.41 11.95 -4.72
CA ASP A 86 1.12 12.59 -5.85
C ASP A 86 1.32 11.58 -6.99
N ILE A 87 1.28 12.05 -8.23
CA ILE A 87 1.50 11.25 -9.43
C ILE A 87 2.42 12.04 -10.37
N LYS A 88 3.53 11.44 -10.77
CA LYS A 88 4.55 12.07 -11.59
C LYS A 88 4.98 11.18 -12.75
N ILE A 89 5.43 11.83 -13.84
CA ILE A 89 6.15 11.18 -14.92
C ILE A 89 7.57 11.74 -14.90
N VAL A 90 8.56 10.85 -14.82
CA VAL A 90 9.98 11.20 -14.70
C VAL A 90 10.82 10.40 -15.69
N LEU A 91 12.07 10.82 -15.90
CA LEU A 91 13.04 10.00 -16.64
C LEU A 91 13.51 8.80 -15.82
N PRO A 92 13.95 7.70 -16.47
CA PRO A 92 14.36 6.49 -15.76
C PRO A 92 15.48 6.67 -14.72
N GLU A 93 16.37 7.63 -14.94
CA GLU A 93 17.49 7.99 -14.07
C GLU A 93 17.11 8.90 -12.90
N GLU A 94 15.93 9.50 -12.91
CA GLU A 94 15.47 10.41 -11.85
C GLU A 94 14.96 9.63 -10.64
N THR A 95 15.78 9.48 -9.63
CA THR A 95 15.49 8.70 -8.40
C THR A 95 15.19 9.56 -7.18
N LYS A 96 15.20 10.89 -7.32
CA LYS A 96 15.01 11.82 -6.19
C LYS A 96 13.69 11.57 -5.43
N ASP A 97 12.62 11.28 -6.15
CA ASP A 97 11.29 11.03 -5.60
C ASP A 97 11.17 9.65 -4.89
N LEU A 98 12.23 8.83 -4.88
CA LEU A 98 12.27 7.51 -4.25
C LEU A 98 13.07 7.49 -2.95
N GLN A 99 13.56 8.64 -2.48
CA GLN A 99 14.33 8.76 -1.25
C GLN A 99 13.44 8.59 -0.02
N ILE A 100 14.03 8.11 1.08
CA ILE A 100 13.38 8.06 2.39
C ILE A 100 13.16 9.49 2.87
N GLU A 101 11.97 9.76 3.38
CA GLU A 101 11.63 11.01 4.07
C GLU A 101 11.49 10.73 5.57
N GLU A 102 12.07 11.58 6.40
CA GLU A 102 12.08 11.41 7.86
C GLU A 102 10.64 11.47 8.42
N ASN A 103 10.32 10.55 9.33
CA ASN A 103 9.01 10.40 9.98
C ASN A 103 7.85 10.06 9.00
N GLU A 104 8.15 9.59 7.79
CA GLU A 104 7.14 9.21 6.82
C GLU A 104 7.16 7.70 6.54
N ASP A 105 5.98 7.13 6.29
CA ASP A 105 5.80 5.78 5.77
C ASP A 105 5.24 5.87 4.35
N LEU A 106 6.13 5.73 3.36
CA LEU A 106 5.84 5.97 1.95
C LEU A 106 5.86 4.68 1.14
N LEU A 107 4.97 4.63 0.16
CA LEU A 107 4.93 3.60 -0.88
C LEU A 107 4.86 4.28 -2.25
N THR A 108 5.76 3.95 -3.16
CA THR A 108 5.71 4.39 -4.55
C THR A 108 5.59 3.19 -5.49
N LEU A 109 4.59 3.24 -6.38
CA LEU A 109 4.48 2.30 -7.49
C LEU A 109 5.17 2.89 -8.72
N VAL A 110 5.97 2.08 -9.41
CA VAL A 110 6.73 2.48 -10.59
C VAL A 110 6.37 1.59 -11.77
N THR A 111 6.07 2.19 -12.91
CA THR A 111 5.91 1.46 -14.17
C THR A 111 6.42 2.27 -15.35
N CYS A 112 6.62 1.59 -16.50
CA CYS A 112 7.02 2.27 -17.74
C CYS A 112 5.86 3.05 -18.35
N THR A 113 6.16 4.19 -18.96
CA THR A 113 5.20 5.04 -19.68
C THR A 113 5.92 5.79 -20.81
N PRO A 114 5.26 6.23 -21.92
CA PRO A 114 3.94 5.79 -22.39
C PRO A 114 3.90 4.31 -22.74
N TYR A 115 2.71 3.72 -22.73
CA TYR A 115 2.52 2.31 -23.12
C TYR A 115 3.16 1.97 -24.46
N GLY A 116 3.99 0.91 -24.49
CA GLY A 116 4.69 0.44 -25.68
C GLY A 116 5.94 1.25 -26.08
N VAL A 117 6.09 2.50 -25.60
CA VAL A 117 7.26 3.36 -25.84
C VAL A 117 8.27 3.27 -24.72
N ASN A 118 7.81 3.30 -23.46
CA ASN A 118 8.59 3.02 -22.25
C ASN A 118 9.77 3.96 -21.98
N THR A 119 9.74 5.18 -22.52
CA THR A 119 10.82 6.19 -22.37
C THR A 119 10.88 6.82 -21.01
N HIS A 120 9.78 6.83 -20.28
CA HIS A 120 9.65 7.46 -18.97
C HIS A 120 9.17 6.44 -17.91
N ARG A 121 9.09 6.90 -16.67
CA ARG A 121 8.52 6.16 -15.55
C ARG A 121 7.34 6.93 -14.99
N LEU A 122 6.21 6.24 -14.80
CA LEU A 122 5.10 6.74 -14.01
C LEU A 122 5.35 6.37 -12.55
N LEU A 123 5.34 7.37 -11.68
CA LEU A 123 5.42 7.24 -10.23
C LEU A 123 4.06 7.54 -9.62
N VAL A 124 3.46 6.58 -8.93
CA VAL A 124 2.26 6.78 -8.11
C VAL A 124 2.70 6.76 -6.65
N LYS A 125 2.81 7.94 -6.04
CA LYS A 125 3.32 8.14 -4.68
C LYS A 125 2.16 8.10 -3.69
N SER A 126 2.30 7.29 -2.66
CA SER A 126 1.29 7.13 -1.61
C SER A 126 1.90 7.15 -0.23
N LYS A 127 1.11 7.61 0.75
CA LYS A 127 1.48 7.74 2.15
C LYS A 127 0.59 6.86 3.00
N ARG A 128 1.16 6.29 4.05
CA ARG A 128 0.44 5.47 5.03
C ARG A 128 -0.70 6.24 5.66
N ILE A 129 -1.85 5.56 5.76
CA ILE A 129 -2.98 6.02 6.57
C ILE A 129 -3.33 4.95 7.61
N GLU A 130 -3.92 5.36 8.73
CA GLU A 130 -4.39 4.42 9.73
C GLU A 130 -5.53 3.56 9.18
N ASN A 131 -5.59 2.30 9.58
CA ASN A 131 -6.68 1.41 9.21
C ASN A 131 -7.95 1.79 9.98
N ILE A 132 -8.82 2.57 9.35
CA ILE A 132 -10.09 3.04 9.93
C ILE A 132 -10.94 1.89 10.48
N GLU A 133 -10.92 0.73 9.84
CA GLU A 133 -11.65 -0.45 10.30
C GLU A 133 -11.14 -0.98 11.66
N LYS A 134 -9.84 -0.95 11.89
CA LYS A 134 -9.26 -1.41 13.16
C LYS A 134 -9.63 -0.46 14.30
N ASN A 135 -9.57 0.85 14.04
CA ASN A 135 -9.96 1.88 15.00
C ASN A 135 -11.45 1.79 15.34
N ASN A 136 -12.32 1.57 14.34
CA ASN A 136 -13.76 1.38 14.55
C ASN A 136 -14.08 0.11 15.33
N LEU A 137 -13.37 -0.99 15.13
CA LEU A 137 -13.53 -2.22 15.90
C LEU A 137 -13.05 -2.05 17.35
N GLU A 138 -11.91 -1.40 17.57
CA GLU A 138 -11.38 -1.10 18.90
C GLU A 138 -12.31 -0.15 19.67
N GLU A 139 -12.79 0.93 19.04
CA GLU A 139 -13.78 1.83 19.64
C GLU A 139 -15.11 1.14 20.00
N ASN A 140 -15.62 0.29 19.12
CA ASN A 140 -16.85 -0.44 19.38
C ASN A 140 -16.67 -1.45 20.53
N THR A 141 -15.54 -2.15 20.56
CA THR A 141 -15.22 -3.08 21.64
C THR A 141 -15.05 -2.36 22.99
N GLU A 142 -14.44 -1.17 23.00
CA GLU A 142 -14.35 -0.36 24.23
C GLU A 142 -15.71 0.18 24.67
N LYS A 143 -16.57 0.61 23.75
CA LYS A 143 -17.94 1.04 24.06
C LYS A 143 -18.77 -0.08 24.66
N GLU A 144 -18.67 -1.29 24.11
CA GLU A 144 -19.35 -2.47 24.67
C GLU A 144 -18.82 -2.84 26.05
N ARG A 145 -17.50 -2.86 26.25
CA ARG A 145 -16.89 -3.10 27.59
C ARG A 145 -17.36 -2.07 28.63
N LYS A 146 -17.42 -0.80 28.29
CA LYS A 146 -17.91 0.25 29.18
C LYS A 146 -19.40 0.08 29.50
N LYS A 147 -20.21 -0.37 28.54
CA LYS A 147 -21.64 -0.65 28.72
C LYS A 147 -21.87 -1.86 29.65
N ILE A 148 -21.11 -2.92 29.48
CA ILE A 148 -21.16 -4.12 30.34
C ILE A 148 -20.76 -3.76 31.78
N ASN A 149 -19.66 -3.05 31.99
CA ASN A 149 -19.23 -2.62 33.34
C ASN A 149 -20.28 -1.74 34.03
N LYS A 150 -20.89 -0.81 33.28
CA LYS A 150 -21.96 0.04 33.85
C LYS A 150 -23.17 -0.77 34.28
N ASN A 151 -23.58 -1.78 33.52
CA ASN A 151 -24.68 -2.65 33.88
C ASN A 151 -24.36 -3.55 35.09
N TYR A 152 -23.11 -4.04 35.18
CA TYR A 152 -22.66 -4.81 36.36
C TYR A 152 -22.68 -3.97 37.64
N ILE A 153 -22.24 -2.71 37.57
CA ILE A 153 -22.29 -1.80 38.75
C ILE A 153 -23.72 -1.53 39.17
N ILE A 154 -24.65 -1.35 38.24
CA ILE A 154 -26.08 -1.13 38.54
C ILE A 154 -26.69 -2.37 39.21
N ILE A 155 -26.38 -3.56 38.75
CA ILE A 155 -26.89 -4.83 39.35
C ILE A 155 -26.41 -4.99 40.80
N ILE A 156 -25.14 -4.69 41.10
CA ILE A 156 -24.58 -4.76 42.45
C ILE A 156 -25.27 -3.74 43.40
N LEU A 157 -25.57 -2.53 42.90
CA LEU A 157 -26.22 -1.47 43.70
C LEU A 157 -27.70 -1.74 43.99
N VAL A 158 -28.37 -2.58 43.19
CA VAL A 158 -29.80 -2.94 43.40
C VAL A 158 -29.95 -4.18 44.27
N SER A 159 -28.87 -4.92 44.54
CA SER A 159 -28.85 -6.15 45.30
C SER A 159 -28.47 -5.96 46.81
N VAL A 160 -28.36 -4.69 47.25
CA VAL A 160 -28.14 -4.29 48.67
C VAL A 160 -29.38 -3.50 49.10
#